data_3014a901ebeef9a08ba40f9a373d9da4
#
_entry.id   3014a901ebeef9a08ba40f9a373d9da4
#
_cell.length_a   1.000
_cell.length_b   1.000
_cell.length_c   1.000
_cell.angle_alpha   90.00
_cell.angle_beta   90.00
_cell.angle_gamma   90.00
#
_symmetry.space_group_name_H-M   'P 1'
#
loop_
_entity.id
_entity.type
_entity.pdbx_description
1 polymer ?
#
loop_
_entity_poly.entity_id
_entity_poly.type
_entity_poly.pdbx_seq_one_letter_code
_entity_poly.pdbx_strand_id
1 'polypeptide(L)'
;MVPVFAGCSSDEPASPQVPQTESPSAGGDIKHGPHFPQCGGVTDETVTQLTEVQGLVNTAVNSSGCQWLQGGSILGPHFSFTWFRGSPIGRERKTEELSRTSVEDINIEGHGGFIAIGENPLKAGDVNLCEIGIQFDDDFIEWSVSFDQKPYPDPCGVAKELTRQSIVNSK
;
A
#
# COMPACT_ATOMS: atom_id res chain seq x y z
N MET A 1 51.77 27.94 50.33
CA MET A 1 51.82 27.00 49.20
C MET A 1 50.38 26.68 48.80
N VAL A 2 49.95 27.27 47.72
CA VAL A 2 48.60 27.05 47.15
C VAL A 2 48.82 26.49 45.77
N PRO A 3 48.26 25.31 45.39
CA PRO A 3 48.34 24.83 44.03
C PRO A 3 47.23 25.48 43.17
N VAL A 4 47.66 26.06 42.08
CA VAL A 4 46.81 26.58 41.00
C VAL A 4 46.36 25.42 40.12
N PHE A 5 45.03 25.19 40.03
CA PHE A 5 44.50 24.28 39.05
C PHE A 5 44.26 25.03 37.72
N ALA A 6 45.01 24.67 36.70
CA ALA A 6 44.76 25.09 35.34
C ALA A 6 43.56 24.34 34.75
N GLY A 7 42.50 25.06 34.41
CA GLY A 7 41.34 24.51 33.67
C GLY A 7 41.68 24.37 32.19
N CYS A 8 41.56 23.17 31.65
CA CYS A 8 41.56 22.95 30.22
C CYS A 8 40.19 23.33 29.64
N SER A 9 40.15 24.39 28.87
CA SER A 9 39.01 24.67 27.99
C SER A 9 39.09 23.73 26.80
N SER A 10 38.14 22.83 26.69
CA SER A 10 37.95 22.04 25.48
C SER A 10 37.11 22.87 24.50
N ASP A 11 37.76 23.37 23.47
CA ASP A 11 37.10 23.93 22.28
C ASP A 11 36.49 22.76 21.50
N GLU A 12 35.18 22.63 21.63
CA GLU A 12 34.38 21.70 20.84
C GLU A 12 34.09 22.36 19.49
N PRO A 13 34.51 21.78 18.33
CA PRO A 13 34.19 22.35 17.05
C PRO A 13 32.69 22.29 16.79
N ALA A 14 32.07 23.43 16.56
CA ALA A 14 30.67 23.56 16.17
C ALA A 14 30.38 22.69 14.95
N SER A 15 29.52 21.69 15.12
CA SER A 15 28.94 20.92 14.03
C SER A 15 28.18 21.84 13.09
N PRO A 16 28.35 21.72 11.76
CA PRO A 16 27.56 22.50 10.82
C PRO A 16 26.08 22.16 10.99
N GLN A 17 25.29 23.16 11.34
CA GLN A 17 23.83 23.07 11.32
C GLN A 17 23.40 22.87 9.88
N VAL A 18 22.90 21.67 9.59
CA VAL A 18 22.17 21.40 8.35
C VAL A 18 20.89 22.25 8.39
N PRO A 19 20.58 23.04 7.35
CA PRO A 19 19.32 23.77 7.29
C PRO A 19 18.19 22.77 7.42
N GLN A 20 17.39 22.89 8.48
CA GLN A 20 16.13 22.19 8.58
C GLN A 20 15.24 22.75 7.48
N THR A 21 15.07 21.98 6.42
CA THR A 21 14.04 22.26 5.43
C THR A 21 12.70 22.05 6.16
N GLU A 22 12.06 23.16 6.52
CA GLU A 22 10.70 23.15 7.03
C GLU A 22 9.84 22.41 6.01
N SER A 23 9.32 21.25 6.40
CA SER A 23 8.25 20.60 5.63
C SER A 23 7.10 21.60 5.55
N PRO A 24 6.55 21.88 4.38
CA PRO A 24 5.38 22.73 4.29
C PRO A 24 4.26 22.10 5.10
N SER A 25 3.93 22.70 6.22
CA SER A 25 2.71 22.43 6.97
C SER A 25 1.55 22.86 6.06
N ALA A 26 1.02 21.93 5.29
CA ALA A 26 -0.23 22.12 4.60
C ALA A 26 -1.34 22.11 5.66
N GLY A 27 -1.59 23.27 6.26
CA GLY A 27 -2.71 23.53 7.15
C GLY A 27 -4.01 23.67 6.37
N GLY A 28 -4.43 22.61 5.69
CA GLY A 28 -5.79 22.45 5.17
C GLY A 28 -6.45 21.36 6.00
N ASP A 29 -7.74 21.51 6.28
CA ASP A 29 -8.52 20.47 6.91
C ASP A 29 -8.52 19.25 5.99
N ILE A 30 -8.03 18.10 6.50
CA ILE A 30 -8.02 16.83 5.77
C ILE A 30 -9.47 16.41 5.58
N LYS A 31 -9.87 16.22 4.33
CA LYS A 31 -11.18 15.74 3.97
C LYS A 31 -11.13 14.22 3.77
N HIS A 32 -11.70 13.49 4.70
CA HIS A 32 -11.76 12.04 4.62
C HIS A 32 -12.88 11.57 3.70
N GLY A 33 -12.61 10.50 2.95
CA GLY A 33 -13.58 9.76 2.19
C GLY A 33 -14.53 8.91 3.05
N PRO A 34 -15.27 7.96 2.45
CA PRO A 34 -16.17 7.08 3.16
C PRO A 34 -15.41 6.18 4.14
N HIS A 35 -16.12 5.64 5.13
CA HIS A 35 -15.56 4.65 6.03
C HIS A 35 -15.54 3.27 5.34
N PHE A 36 -14.37 2.64 5.32
CA PHE A 36 -14.24 1.25 4.88
C PHE A 36 -14.29 0.32 6.09
N PRO A 37 -15.19 -0.70 6.06
CA PRO A 37 -15.18 -1.73 7.09
C PRO A 37 -13.87 -2.50 7.12
N GLN A 38 -13.65 -3.30 8.15
CA GLN A 38 -12.48 -4.17 8.26
C GLN A 38 -12.25 -4.95 6.97
N CYS A 39 -11.01 -5.02 6.50
CA CYS A 39 -10.61 -5.65 5.24
C CYS A 39 -11.35 -5.09 4.00
N GLY A 40 -11.76 -3.81 4.01
CA GLY A 40 -12.57 -3.24 2.94
C GLY A 40 -13.98 -3.83 2.84
N GLY A 41 -14.48 -4.47 3.89
CA GLY A 41 -15.77 -5.16 3.89
C GLY A 41 -15.78 -6.45 3.07
N VAL A 42 -14.63 -6.99 2.72
CA VAL A 42 -14.46 -8.25 1.99
C VAL A 42 -14.12 -9.37 2.98
N THR A 43 -14.78 -10.54 2.86
CA THR A 43 -14.55 -11.68 3.75
C THR A 43 -13.41 -12.57 3.27
N ASP A 44 -12.84 -13.36 4.19
CA ASP A 44 -11.80 -14.35 3.85
C ASP A 44 -12.29 -15.38 2.81
N GLU A 45 -13.56 -15.75 2.89
CA GLU A 45 -14.20 -16.67 1.91
C GLU A 45 -14.25 -16.04 0.53
N THR A 46 -14.57 -14.75 0.43
CA THR A 46 -14.61 -14.03 -0.84
C THR A 46 -13.22 -13.94 -1.46
N VAL A 47 -12.19 -13.62 -0.67
CA VAL A 47 -10.80 -13.60 -1.16
C VAL A 47 -10.40 -14.99 -1.65
N THR A 48 -10.66 -16.04 -0.88
CA THR A 48 -10.38 -17.44 -1.27
C THR A 48 -11.09 -17.83 -2.57
N GLN A 49 -12.38 -17.45 -2.70
CA GLN A 49 -13.17 -17.78 -3.88
C GLN A 49 -12.66 -17.07 -5.15
N LEU A 50 -12.38 -15.78 -5.06
CA LEU A 50 -11.94 -15.00 -6.21
C LEU A 50 -10.51 -15.35 -6.65
N THR A 51 -9.63 -15.65 -5.70
CA THR A 51 -8.24 -16.01 -5.97
C THR A 51 -8.05 -17.47 -6.34
N GLU A 52 -9.03 -18.35 -6.01
CA GLU A 52 -8.95 -19.81 -6.16
C GLU A 52 -7.80 -20.44 -5.34
N VAL A 53 -7.20 -19.69 -4.39
CA VAL A 53 -6.11 -20.18 -3.54
C VAL A 53 -6.67 -20.79 -2.27
N GLN A 54 -6.37 -22.07 -2.05
CA GLN A 54 -6.78 -22.78 -0.85
C GLN A 54 -5.79 -22.57 0.29
N GLY A 55 -6.30 -22.59 1.51
CA GLY A 55 -5.47 -22.46 2.71
C GLY A 55 -4.95 -21.04 2.94
N LEU A 56 -5.67 -20.02 2.46
CA LEU A 56 -5.37 -18.64 2.80
C LEU A 56 -5.58 -18.39 4.29
N VAL A 57 -4.62 -17.71 4.89
CA VAL A 57 -4.66 -17.25 6.27
C VAL A 57 -4.58 -15.73 6.27
N ASN A 58 -5.53 -15.09 6.93
CA ASN A 58 -5.48 -13.64 7.19
C ASN A 58 -4.45 -13.40 8.31
N THR A 59 -3.23 -13.03 7.92
CA THR A 59 -2.07 -12.94 8.80
C THR A 59 -1.91 -11.58 9.46
N ALA A 60 -2.59 -10.55 8.94
CA ALA A 60 -2.58 -9.21 9.51
C ALA A 60 -3.96 -8.57 9.33
N VAL A 61 -4.58 -8.22 10.46
CA VAL A 61 -5.88 -7.55 10.51
C VAL A 61 -5.75 -6.36 11.44
N ASN A 62 -5.90 -5.16 10.89
CA ASN A 62 -5.87 -3.92 11.66
C ASN A 62 -6.75 -2.84 11.01
N SER A 63 -6.80 -1.65 11.61
CA SER A 63 -7.60 -0.53 11.11
C SER A 63 -7.15 0.03 9.77
N SER A 64 -5.93 -0.30 9.34
CA SER A 64 -5.36 0.18 8.07
C SER A 64 -5.40 -0.86 6.97
N GLY A 65 -5.72 -2.12 7.28
CA GLY A 65 -5.81 -3.14 6.24
C GLY A 65 -5.75 -4.58 6.72
N CYS A 66 -5.70 -5.46 5.74
CA CYS A 66 -5.65 -6.91 5.91
C CYS A 66 -4.68 -7.53 4.91
N GLN A 67 -4.11 -8.68 5.30
CA GLN A 67 -3.18 -9.41 4.46
C GLN A 67 -3.47 -10.90 4.51
N TRP A 68 -3.56 -11.54 3.35
CA TRP A 68 -3.77 -12.98 3.21
C TRP A 68 -2.58 -13.64 2.56
N LEU A 69 -2.08 -14.69 3.21
CA LEU A 69 -0.98 -15.50 2.74
C LEU A 69 -1.37 -16.96 2.71
N GLN A 70 -0.95 -17.70 1.70
CA GLN A 70 -1.18 -19.14 1.63
C GLN A 70 -0.39 -19.86 2.73
N GLY A 71 -1.08 -20.59 3.61
CA GLY A 71 -0.47 -21.27 4.76
C GLY A 71 0.28 -20.32 5.71
N GLY A 72 0.03 -19.01 5.63
CA GLY A 72 0.76 -18.00 6.40
C GLY A 72 2.20 -17.73 5.90
N SER A 73 2.59 -18.26 4.73
CA SER A 73 3.93 -18.12 4.18
C SER A 73 4.05 -16.88 3.27
N ILE A 74 5.13 -16.12 3.46
CA ILE A 74 5.45 -14.95 2.60
C ILE A 74 6.04 -15.36 1.23
N LEU A 75 6.30 -16.65 1.00
CA LEU A 75 6.92 -17.15 -0.23
C LEU A 75 5.92 -17.59 -1.29
N GLY A 76 4.63 -17.44 -1.04
CA GLY A 76 3.55 -17.86 -1.95
C GLY A 76 2.69 -16.69 -2.41
N PRO A 77 1.48 -17.01 -2.90
CA PRO A 77 0.49 -15.99 -3.25
C PRO A 77 0.22 -15.04 -2.10
N HIS A 78 0.07 -13.77 -2.43
CA HIS A 78 -0.08 -12.69 -1.46
C HIS A 78 -1.17 -11.73 -1.90
N PHE A 79 -2.10 -11.47 -1.01
CA PHE A 79 -3.22 -10.56 -1.26
C PHE A 79 -3.33 -9.59 -0.10
N SER A 80 -3.57 -8.31 -0.40
CA SER A 80 -3.75 -7.32 0.65
C SER A 80 -4.75 -6.23 0.29
N PHE A 81 -5.46 -5.78 1.30
CA PHE A 81 -6.23 -4.55 1.31
C PHE A 81 -5.54 -3.54 2.22
N THR A 82 -5.37 -2.32 1.74
CA THR A 82 -4.82 -1.22 2.56
C THR A 82 -5.69 0.02 2.41
N TRP A 83 -5.97 0.69 3.52
CA TRP A 83 -6.66 1.97 3.57
C TRP A 83 -5.73 3.06 4.06
N PHE A 84 -5.37 3.96 3.16
CA PHE A 84 -4.48 5.08 3.42
C PHE A 84 -5.31 6.33 3.74
N ARG A 85 -5.23 6.79 4.97
CA ARG A 85 -5.97 7.97 5.44
C ARG A 85 -5.08 9.21 5.44
N GLY A 86 -5.59 10.29 4.83
CA GLY A 86 -4.86 11.55 4.72
C GLY A 86 -3.55 11.42 3.95
N SER A 87 -3.48 10.50 3.01
CA SER A 87 -2.27 10.22 2.21
C SER A 87 -2.55 10.43 0.72
N PRO A 88 -1.68 11.15 0.01
CA PRO A 88 -1.91 11.43 -1.41
C PRO A 88 -1.64 10.19 -2.26
N ILE A 89 -2.64 9.73 -3.02
CA ILE A 89 -2.54 8.58 -3.94
C ILE A 89 -1.44 8.78 -5.00
N GLY A 90 -1.16 10.02 -5.40
CA GLY A 90 -0.11 10.33 -6.38
C GLY A 90 1.29 9.94 -5.92
N ARG A 91 1.53 9.82 -4.63
CA ARG A 91 2.78 9.31 -4.07
C ARG A 91 2.92 7.82 -4.29
N GLU A 92 1.85 7.07 -4.03
CA GLU A 92 1.80 5.63 -4.24
C GLU A 92 1.95 5.31 -5.73
N ARG A 93 1.14 5.96 -6.58
CA ARG A 93 1.25 5.83 -8.04
C ARG A 93 2.69 6.00 -8.55
N LYS A 94 3.42 7.00 -8.07
CA LYS A 94 4.82 7.21 -8.45
C LYS A 94 5.75 6.08 -8.02
N THR A 95 5.47 5.48 -6.87
CA THR A 95 6.21 4.30 -6.39
C THR A 95 5.99 3.13 -7.34
N GLU A 96 4.75 2.91 -7.76
CA GLU A 96 4.41 1.86 -8.71
C GLU A 96 5.01 2.10 -10.11
N GLU A 97 5.02 3.33 -10.60
CA GLU A 97 5.67 3.70 -11.86
C GLU A 97 7.16 3.37 -11.92
N LEU A 98 7.83 3.25 -10.78
CA LEU A 98 9.25 2.88 -10.69
C LEU A 98 9.51 1.37 -10.70
N SER A 99 8.50 0.57 -10.37
CA SER A 99 8.68 -0.87 -10.08
C SER A 99 7.78 -1.80 -10.88
N ARG A 100 6.73 -1.28 -11.54
CA ARG A 100 5.76 -2.09 -12.29
C ARG A 100 5.98 -1.99 -13.79
N THR A 101 5.47 -2.97 -14.52
CA THR A 101 5.55 -3.03 -15.99
C THR A 101 4.72 -1.94 -16.64
N SER A 102 3.54 -1.64 -16.08
CA SER A 102 2.70 -0.52 -16.50
C SER A 102 1.88 0.03 -15.35
N VAL A 103 1.57 1.33 -15.42
CA VAL A 103 0.65 2.03 -14.52
C VAL A 103 -0.25 2.91 -15.37
N GLU A 104 -1.56 2.70 -15.26
CA GLU A 104 -2.57 3.39 -16.07
C GLU A 104 -3.67 3.97 -15.17
N ASP A 105 -4.44 4.90 -15.72
CA ASP A 105 -5.63 5.41 -15.04
C ASP A 105 -6.75 4.37 -15.09
N ILE A 106 -7.53 4.28 -14.01
CA ILE A 106 -8.71 3.45 -13.93
C ILE A 106 -9.86 4.20 -13.26
N ASN A 107 -11.09 3.78 -13.57
CA ASN A 107 -12.28 4.21 -12.86
C ASN A 107 -13.10 2.97 -12.47
N ILE A 108 -13.44 2.86 -11.18
CA ILE A 108 -14.29 1.78 -10.64
C ILE A 108 -15.42 2.43 -9.83
N GLU A 109 -16.65 2.08 -10.15
CA GLU A 109 -17.86 2.61 -9.50
C GLU A 109 -17.90 4.16 -9.46
N GLY A 110 -17.38 4.82 -10.49
CA GLY A 110 -17.34 6.28 -10.59
C GLY A 110 -16.16 6.94 -9.87
N HIS A 111 -15.28 6.19 -9.22
CA HIS A 111 -14.10 6.69 -8.53
C HIS A 111 -12.82 6.45 -9.33
N GLY A 112 -12.03 7.51 -9.49
CA GLY A 112 -10.77 7.46 -10.22
C GLY A 112 -9.59 6.97 -9.39
N GLY A 113 -8.60 6.42 -10.06
CA GLY A 113 -7.38 5.95 -9.44
C GLY A 113 -6.39 5.41 -10.46
N PHE A 114 -5.57 4.47 -10.05
CA PHE A 114 -4.60 3.79 -10.91
C PHE A 114 -4.73 2.27 -10.84
N ILE A 115 -4.31 1.62 -11.92
CA ILE A 115 -4.04 0.19 -11.99
C ILE A 115 -2.57 -0.01 -12.35
N ALA A 116 -1.86 -0.78 -11.55
CA ALA A 116 -0.45 -1.11 -11.75
C ALA A 116 -0.29 -2.61 -12.00
N ILE A 117 0.47 -2.96 -13.02
CA ILE A 117 0.63 -4.34 -13.49
C ILE A 117 2.09 -4.76 -13.36
N GLY A 118 2.33 -5.88 -12.70
CA GLY A 118 3.62 -6.54 -12.64
C GLY A 118 3.63 -7.87 -13.39
N GLU A 119 4.71 -8.11 -14.09
CA GLU A 119 4.96 -9.38 -14.79
C GLU A 119 5.99 -10.22 -14.06
N ASN A 120 5.89 -11.53 -14.25
CA ASN A 120 6.89 -12.46 -13.76
C ASN A 120 8.26 -12.11 -14.38
N PRO A 121 9.30 -11.82 -13.58
CA PRO A 121 10.62 -11.41 -14.10
C PRO A 121 11.31 -12.48 -14.96
N LEU A 122 10.88 -13.73 -14.82
CA LEU A 122 11.42 -14.86 -15.61
C LEU A 122 10.63 -15.14 -16.88
N LYS A 123 9.46 -14.48 -17.07
CA LYS A 123 8.57 -14.76 -18.20
C LYS A 123 7.80 -13.52 -18.58
N ALA A 124 8.33 -12.75 -19.54
CA ALA A 124 7.68 -11.56 -20.07
C ALA A 124 6.27 -11.87 -20.62
N GLY A 125 5.32 -11.00 -20.37
CA GLY A 125 3.92 -11.15 -20.71
C GLY A 125 3.12 -12.05 -19.73
N ASP A 126 3.76 -12.60 -18.71
CA ASP A 126 3.09 -13.38 -17.68
C ASP A 126 2.74 -12.48 -16.49
N VAL A 127 1.59 -11.80 -16.59
CA VAL A 127 1.08 -10.94 -15.51
C VAL A 127 0.75 -11.79 -14.30
N ASN A 128 1.41 -11.52 -13.19
CA ASN A 128 1.20 -12.22 -11.92
C ASN A 128 0.89 -11.29 -10.74
N LEU A 129 0.99 -9.99 -10.95
CA LEU A 129 0.70 -8.97 -9.96
C LEU A 129 -0.21 -7.90 -10.56
N CYS A 130 -1.23 -7.51 -9.82
CA CYS A 130 -2.06 -6.36 -10.14
C CYS A 130 -2.42 -5.60 -8.87
N GLU A 131 -2.21 -4.30 -8.89
CA GLU A 131 -2.51 -3.38 -7.80
C GLU A 131 -3.46 -2.30 -8.29
N ILE A 132 -4.46 -1.98 -7.49
CA ILE A 132 -5.45 -0.97 -7.82
C ILE A 132 -5.61 -0.03 -6.64
N GLY A 133 -5.22 1.23 -6.83
CA GLY A 133 -5.45 2.32 -5.90
C GLY A 133 -6.62 3.19 -6.36
N ILE A 134 -7.58 3.47 -5.46
CA ILE A 134 -8.75 4.33 -5.76
C ILE A 134 -8.84 5.46 -4.75
N GLN A 135 -8.95 6.69 -5.27
CA GLN A 135 -9.00 7.94 -4.50
C GLN A 135 -10.41 8.21 -3.95
N PHE A 136 -10.45 8.67 -2.70
CA PHE A 136 -11.65 9.18 -2.02
C PHE A 136 -11.26 10.45 -1.23
N ASP A 137 -11.49 11.60 -1.79
CA ASP A 137 -11.03 12.88 -1.23
C ASP A 137 -9.51 12.82 -0.88
N ASP A 138 -9.11 12.98 0.38
CA ASP A 138 -7.71 12.89 0.82
C ASP A 138 -7.31 11.48 1.29
N ASP A 139 -8.20 10.50 1.18
CA ASP A 139 -7.94 9.09 1.48
C ASP A 139 -7.85 8.29 0.18
N PHE A 140 -7.23 7.11 0.21
CA PHE A 140 -7.36 6.13 -0.85
C PHE A 140 -7.31 4.70 -0.30
N ILE A 141 -7.88 3.76 -1.05
CA ILE A 141 -7.74 2.33 -0.78
C ILE A 141 -6.87 1.70 -1.85
N GLU A 142 -6.23 0.60 -1.49
CA GLU A 142 -5.46 -0.21 -2.44
C GLU A 142 -5.71 -1.69 -2.20
N TRP A 143 -5.96 -2.42 -3.30
CA TRP A 143 -5.91 -3.86 -3.37
C TRP A 143 -4.68 -4.29 -4.14
N SER A 144 -3.86 -5.15 -3.54
CA SER A 144 -2.73 -5.81 -4.20
C SER A 144 -3.01 -7.31 -4.31
N VAL A 145 -2.90 -7.84 -5.52
CA VAL A 145 -3.15 -9.24 -5.87
C VAL A 145 -1.92 -9.80 -6.53
N SER A 146 -1.20 -10.67 -5.84
CA SER A 146 0.02 -11.29 -6.34
C SER A 146 -0.09 -12.80 -6.29
N PHE A 147 0.16 -13.44 -7.44
CA PHE A 147 0.25 -14.89 -7.57
C PHE A 147 1.69 -15.33 -7.79
N ASP A 148 1.99 -16.56 -7.40
CA ASP A 148 3.32 -17.15 -7.53
C ASP A 148 3.39 -18.07 -8.76
N GLN A 149 2.63 -19.15 -8.78
CA GLN A 149 2.71 -20.18 -9.82
C GLN A 149 1.36 -20.43 -10.48
N LYS A 150 1.37 -20.55 -11.81
CA LYS A 150 0.17 -20.98 -12.56
C LYS A 150 -0.21 -22.43 -12.26
N PRO A 151 -1.51 -22.76 -12.34
CA PRO A 151 -2.59 -21.91 -12.84
C PRO A 151 -3.15 -20.97 -11.75
N TYR A 152 -3.52 -19.74 -12.15
CA TYR A 152 -4.25 -18.76 -11.33
C TYR A 152 -5.19 -17.94 -12.22
N PRO A 153 -6.27 -17.35 -11.66
CA PRO A 153 -7.16 -16.46 -12.39
C PRO A 153 -6.44 -15.17 -12.82
N ASP A 154 -7.06 -14.38 -13.71
CA ASP A 154 -6.51 -13.08 -14.10
C ASP A 154 -6.33 -12.16 -12.87
N PRO A 155 -5.09 -11.77 -12.52
CA PRO A 155 -4.82 -10.97 -11.33
C PRO A 155 -5.58 -9.64 -11.33
N CYS A 156 -5.70 -9.00 -12.49
CA CYS A 156 -6.39 -7.71 -12.60
C CYS A 156 -7.91 -7.86 -12.56
N GLY A 157 -8.45 -8.96 -13.05
CA GLY A 157 -9.86 -9.31 -12.87
C GLY A 157 -10.20 -9.47 -11.40
N VAL A 158 -9.38 -10.19 -10.65
CA VAL A 158 -9.52 -10.38 -9.20
C VAL A 158 -9.40 -9.05 -8.46
N ALA A 159 -8.36 -8.27 -8.73
CA ALA A 159 -8.14 -6.97 -8.08
C ALA A 159 -9.29 -5.99 -8.33
N LYS A 160 -9.82 -5.93 -9.56
CA LYS A 160 -10.98 -5.09 -9.91
C LYS A 160 -12.22 -5.47 -9.12
N GLU A 161 -12.51 -6.76 -9.01
CA GLU A 161 -13.69 -7.24 -8.29
C GLU A 161 -13.58 -7.00 -6.78
N LEU A 162 -12.42 -7.26 -6.17
CA LEU A 162 -12.16 -6.97 -4.76
C LEU A 162 -12.30 -5.47 -4.47
N THR A 163 -11.74 -4.62 -5.32
CA THR A 163 -11.84 -3.16 -5.22
C THR A 163 -13.30 -2.71 -5.34
N ARG A 164 -14.04 -3.22 -6.31
CA ARG A 164 -15.46 -2.92 -6.50
C ARG A 164 -16.27 -3.28 -5.26
N GLN A 165 -16.05 -4.46 -4.69
CA GLN A 165 -16.76 -4.89 -3.47
C GLN A 165 -16.43 -3.98 -2.28
N SER A 166 -15.18 -3.56 -2.11
CA SER A 166 -14.81 -2.64 -1.05
C SER A 166 -15.53 -1.29 -1.21
N ILE A 167 -15.64 -0.76 -2.41
CA ILE A 167 -16.35 0.49 -2.69
C ILE A 167 -17.83 0.35 -2.36
N VAL A 168 -18.47 -0.71 -2.81
CA VAL A 168 -19.91 -0.95 -2.55
C VAL A 168 -20.21 -1.17 -1.06
N ASN A 169 -19.28 -1.75 -0.32
CA ASN A 169 -19.40 -2.01 1.13
C ASN A 169 -19.01 -0.78 1.99
N SER A 170 -18.48 0.30 1.41
CA SER A 170 -18.13 1.52 2.14
C SER A 170 -19.37 2.26 2.66
N LYS A 171 -19.21 3.09 3.70
CA LYS A 171 -20.30 3.82 4.38
C LYS A 171 -19.97 5.30 4.53
#